data_d97bd8b1562a96fee3de43dafe573f3c
#
_entry.id   d97bd8b1562a96fee3de43dafe573f3c
#
_cell.length_a   1.000
_cell.length_b   1.000
_cell.length_c   1.000
_cell.angle_alpha   90.00
_cell.angle_beta   90.00
_cell.angle_gamma   90.00
#
_symmetry.space_group_name_H-M   'P 1'
#
loop_
_entity.id
_entity.type
_entity.pdbx_description
1 polymer ?
#
loop_
_entity_poly.entity_id
_entity_poly.type
_entity_poly.pdbx_seq_one_letter_code
_entity_poly.pdbx_strand_id
1 'polypeptide(L)'
;MSERINIPYTSEHFVAFCLSMLGQPYWYGTVVYKCTESLRSRKANQYPSHYGSSRTVRYKQDIANKKVCADCVGLIKGYNWTSGGVGVAEAIGTDKTFSSKYGGNGCPDKSANGMFTYAKSKGCAWGTIDTLPEIPGVALRSDGHVGVYVGDGCAVEERGFSYGCVKTKVSSRKWTHWFQLPFVDYGDAVFTGGSYVKPDTAETVYTLGTRTLKNGSKGTDVKAMQEFLLQLEYSLPKYGADGEFGSETEKALKAFQRKIGIKQDGLYGSETHQALMDAVADDDEGKADSAPDTETPEEATPSVKRVRIVCGSGSVNIRVGNDTKYGRITSVKDGTTFEWIATAENGWHAIVVNAQIGWVSGKYSEVT
;
A
#
# COMPACT_ATOMS: atom_id res chain seq x y z
N MET A 1 2.19 31.06 4.31
CA MET A 1 2.46 30.25 3.11
C MET A 1 2.25 28.81 3.53
N SER A 2 1.21 28.12 3.02
CA SER A 2 0.97 26.73 3.37
C SER A 2 2.06 25.87 2.71
N GLU A 3 2.80 25.12 3.51
CA GLU A 3 3.73 24.11 3.02
C GLU A 3 2.99 23.21 2.04
N ARG A 4 3.45 23.12 0.81
CA ARG A 4 2.99 22.13 -0.15
C ARG A 4 3.47 20.78 0.37
N ILE A 5 2.57 19.99 0.91
CA ILE A 5 2.83 18.59 1.19
C ILE A 5 3.22 17.96 -0.17
N ASN A 6 4.49 17.59 -0.30
CA ASN A 6 4.97 16.90 -1.49
C ASN A 6 4.44 15.47 -1.42
N ILE A 7 3.28 15.22 -2.04
CA ILE A 7 2.66 13.89 -2.08
C ILE A 7 3.37 13.12 -3.18
N PRO A 8 4.08 12.05 -2.85
CA PRO A 8 4.64 11.19 -3.87
C PRO A 8 3.47 10.46 -4.54
N TYR A 9 3.11 10.79 -5.76
CA TYR A 9 2.09 10.06 -6.53
C TYR A 9 2.60 8.68 -6.94
N THR A 10 3.22 7.94 -6.00
CA THR A 10 3.76 6.61 -6.24
C THR A 10 2.68 5.56 -6.34
N SER A 11 3.00 4.44 -6.97
CA SER A 11 2.10 3.30 -7.12
C SER A 11 1.67 2.73 -5.77
N GLU A 12 2.58 2.67 -4.78
CA GLU A 12 2.29 2.21 -3.42
C GLU A 12 1.29 3.13 -2.71
N HIS A 13 1.48 4.45 -2.83
CA HIS A 13 0.57 5.42 -2.23
C HIS A 13 -0.81 5.37 -2.91
N PHE A 14 -0.84 5.18 -4.22
CA PHE A 14 -2.09 4.99 -4.96
C PHE A 14 -2.82 3.71 -4.55
N VAL A 15 -2.10 2.59 -4.39
CA VAL A 15 -2.66 1.33 -3.89
C VAL A 15 -3.21 1.49 -2.48
N ALA A 16 -2.47 2.16 -1.59
CA ALA A 16 -2.93 2.43 -0.22
C ALA A 16 -4.23 3.26 -0.22
N PHE A 17 -4.32 4.28 -1.08
CA PHE A 17 -5.54 5.04 -1.27
C PHE A 17 -6.70 4.15 -1.76
N CYS A 18 -6.50 3.33 -2.79
CA CYS A 18 -7.54 2.41 -3.28
C CYS A 18 -8.04 1.47 -2.18
N LEU A 19 -7.13 0.93 -1.37
CA LEU A 19 -7.47 0.07 -0.24
C LEU A 19 -8.25 0.82 0.86
N SER A 20 -7.97 2.10 1.09
CA SER A 20 -8.70 2.93 2.04
C SER A 20 -10.16 3.19 1.64
N MET A 21 -10.47 3.06 0.34
CA MET A 21 -11.82 3.23 -0.20
C MET A 21 -12.69 1.97 -0.07
N LEU A 22 -12.16 0.84 0.39
CA LEU A 22 -12.95 -0.39 0.54
C LEU A 22 -14.19 -0.20 1.42
N GLY A 23 -15.34 -0.70 0.94
CA GLY A 23 -16.63 -0.54 1.60
C GLY A 23 -17.29 0.83 1.40
N GLN A 24 -16.69 1.71 0.59
CA GLN A 24 -17.34 2.95 0.19
C GLN A 24 -18.34 2.69 -0.95
N PRO A 25 -19.42 3.50 -1.07
CA PRO A 25 -20.48 3.25 -2.04
C PRO A 25 -20.11 3.71 -3.45
N TYR A 26 -20.57 2.94 -4.43
CA TYR A 26 -20.55 3.34 -5.84
C TYR A 26 -21.69 4.32 -6.15
N TRP A 27 -21.36 5.53 -6.60
CA TRP A 27 -22.31 6.49 -7.15
C TRP A 27 -21.90 6.84 -8.58
N TYR A 28 -22.75 6.55 -9.54
CA TYR A 28 -22.45 6.76 -10.97
C TYR A 28 -22.15 8.23 -11.29
N GLY A 29 -21.12 8.47 -12.09
CA GLY A 29 -20.70 9.81 -12.50
C GLY A 29 -20.03 10.62 -11.39
N THR A 30 -19.55 9.97 -10.32
CA THR A 30 -18.81 10.65 -9.25
C THR A 30 -17.32 10.33 -9.30
N VAL A 31 -16.55 11.27 -8.81
CA VAL A 31 -15.12 11.16 -8.57
C VAL A 31 -14.97 11.37 -7.09
N VAL A 32 -14.31 10.61 -6.36
CA VAL A 32 -14.20 10.70 -4.89
C VAL A 32 -14.80 11.98 -4.27
N TYR A 33 -16.04 11.88 -3.84
CA TYR A 33 -16.80 12.97 -3.23
C TYR A 33 -17.49 12.53 -1.94
N LYS A 34 -17.67 13.47 -1.02
CA LYS A 34 -18.54 13.25 0.15
C LYS A 34 -19.98 13.01 -0.30
N CYS A 35 -20.62 11.95 0.21
CA CYS A 35 -22.03 11.70 -0.04
C CYS A 35 -22.89 12.78 0.61
N THR A 36 -23.60 13.57 -0.19
CA THR A 36 -24.50 14.63 0.26
C THR A 36 -25.77 14.65 -0.57
N GLU A 37 -26.84 15.20 -0.01
CA GLU A 37 -28.11 15.34 -0.75
C GLU A 37 -27.97 16.27 -1.98
N SER A 38 -27.16 17.32 -1.87
CA SER A 38 -26.82 18.20 -3.00
C SER A 38 -26.12 17.44 -4.13
N LEU A 39 -25.13 16.60 -3.79
CA LEU A 39 -24.46 15.76 -4.78
C LEU A 39 -25.43 14.77 -5.42
N ARG A 40 -26.27 14.10 -4.62
CA ARG A 40 -27.28 13.14 -5.09
C ARG A 40 -28.23 13.79 -6.10
N SER A 41 -28.80 14.95 -5.73
CA SER A 41 -29.75 15.68 -6.58
C SER A 41 -29.10 16.12 -7.89
N ARG A 42 -27.89 16.68 -7.84
CA ARG A 42 -27.13 17.06 -9.03
C ARG A 42 -26.88 15.87 -9.95
N LYS A 43 -26.48 14.72 -9.39
CA LYS A 43 -26.21 13.51 -10.18
C LYS A 43 -27.48 12.85 -10.70
N ALA A 44 -28.59 12.92 -9.95
CA ALA A 44 -29.89 12.46 -10.41
C ALA A 44 -30.38 13.26 -11.65
N ASN A 45 -30.17 14.56 -11.67
CA ASN A 45 -30.49 15.40 -12.84
C ASN A 45 -29.59 15.07 -14.04
N GLN A 46 -28.32 14.77 -13.79
CA GLN A 46 -27.35 14.47 -14.84
C GLN A 46 -27.51 13.04 -15.40
N TYR A 47 -27.87 12.07 -14.54
CA TYR A 47 -27.93 10.64 -14.86
C TYR A 47 -29.21 9.99 -14.28
N PRO A 48 -30.41 10.37 -14.71
CA PRO A 48 -31.65 9.97 -14.06
C PRO A 48 -31.86 8.44 -14.02
N SER A 49 -31.40 7.71 -15.04
CA SER A 49 -31.48 6.24 -15.07
C SER A 49 -30.67 5.54 -13.98
N HIS A 50 -29.62 6.17 -13.46
CA HIS A 50 -28.78 5.63 -12.40
C HIS A 50 -29.25 6.00 -10.99
N TYR A 51 -30.12 7.02 -10.86
CA TYR A 51 -30.58 7.58 -9.57
C TYR A 51 -32.09 7.39 -9.33
N GLY A 52 -32.67 6.34 -9.91
CA GLY A 52 -34.08 6.02 -9.80
C GLY A 52 -34.54 5.77 -8.34
N SER A 53 -35.86 5.83 -8.14
CA SER A 53 -36.51 5.76 -6.82
C SER A 53 -36.14 4.51 -6.00
N SER A 54 -35.94 3.36 -6.66
CA SER A 54 -35.51 2.10 -6.03
C SER A 54 -34.15 2.17 -5.32
N ARG A 55 -33.31 3.14 -5.67
CA ARG A 55 -31.97 3.35 -5.08
C ARG A 55 -31.94 4.41 -3.98
N THR A 56 -33.04 5.16 -3.79
CA THR A 56 -33.09 6.33 -2.90
C THR A 56 -32.77 5.96 -1.44
N VAL A 57 -33.24 4.83 -0.95
CA VAL A 57 -33.00 4.40 0.45
C VAL A 57 -31.50 4.22 0.68
N ARG A 58 -30.79 3.57 -0.22
CA ARG A 58 -29.35 3.35 -0.10
C ARG A 58 -28.56 4.66 -0.16
N TYR A 59 -28.91 5.59 -1.08
CA TYR A 59 -28.27 6.90 -1.13
C TYR A 59 -28.46 7.69 0.18
N LYS A 60 -29.66 7.67 0.77
CA LYS A 60 -29.90 8.32 2.07
C LYS A 60 -29.09 7.68 3.20
N GLN A 61 -28.93 6.36 3.20
CA GLN A 61 -28.06 5.66 4.17
C GLN A 61 -26.59 6.05 4.01
N ASP A 62 -26.10 6.14 2.76
CA ASP A 62 -24.73 6.56 2.49
C ASP A 62 -24.46 7.98 2.99
N ILE A 63 -25.44 8.90 2.81
CA ILE A 63 -25.37 10.28 3.31
C ILE A 63 -25.39 10.29 4.84
N ALA A 64 -26.33 9.59 5.47
CA ALA A 64 -26.46 9.54 6.93
C ALA A 64 -25.20 8.94 7.59
N ASN A 65 -24.59 7.96 6.95
CA ASN A 65 -23.33 7.33 7.38
C ASN A 65 -22.08 8.13 6.97
N LYS A 66 -22.25 9.33 6.42
CA LYS A 66 -21.14 10.23 6.06
C LYS A 66 -20.10 9.57 5.18
N LYS A 67 -20.57 8.73 4.24
CA LYS A 67 -19.71 8.00 3.30
C LYS A 67 -19.07 8.91 2.27
N VAL A 68 -18.04 8.37 1.61
CA VAL A 68 -17.40 8.94 0.41
C VAL A 68 -17.74 8.02 -0.76
N CYS A 69 -18.02 8.57 -1.95
CA CYS A 69 -18.43 7.78 -3.10
C CYS A 69 -17.56 8.05 -4.32
N ALA A 70 -17.45 7.04 -5.19
CA ALA A 70 -16.84 7.16 -6.51
C ALA A 70 -17.55 6.24 -7.51
N ASP A 71 -17.33 6.45 -8.80
CA ASP A 71 -17.57 5.41 -9.82
C ASP A 71 -16.27 4.69 -10.18
N CYS A 72 -16.30 3.75 -11.12
CA CYS A 72 -15.15 2.91 -11.43
C CYS A 72 -13.89 3.70 -11.82
N VAL A 73 -14.03 4.69 -12.72
CA VAL A 73 -12.91 5.55 -13.12
C VAL A 73 -12.73 6.72 -12.14
N GLY A 74 -13.77 7.04 -11.39
CA GLY A 74 -13.75 8.03 -10.31
C GLY A 74 -12.78 7.68 -9.19
N LEU A 75 -12.55 6.41 -8.93
CA LEU A 75 -11.52 5.96 -8.00
C LEU A 75 -10.11 6.44 -8.44
N ILE A 76 -9.76 6.24 -9.71
CA ILE A 76 -8.46 6.67 -10.28
C ILE A 76 -8.37 8.19 -10.35
N LYS A 77 -9.40 8.86 -10.88
CA LYS A 77 -9.44 10.32 -10.96
C LYS A 77 -9.42 10.95 -9.58
N GLY A 78 -10.15 10.36 -8.64
CA GLY A 78 -10.28 10.87 -7.29
C GLY A 78 -8.95 10.93 -6.54
N TYR A 79 -8.14 9.91 -6.64
CA TYR A 79 -6.77 9.94 -6.10
C TYR A 79 -6.01 11.19 -6.57
N ASN A 80 -6.01 11.44 -7.86
CA ASN A 80 -5.28 12.55 -8.45
C ASN A 80 -5.92 13.91 -8.15
N TRP A 81 -7.25 13.98 -8.16
CA TRP A 81 -7.98 15.24 -7.95
C TRP A 81 -8.09 15.65 -6.48
N THR A 82 -7.88 14.72 -5.55
CA THR A 82 -7.82 14.99 -4.10
C THR A 82 -6.37 15.12 -3.58
N SER A 83 -5.45 15.42 -4.47
CA SER A 83 -4.03 15.56 -4.11
C SER A 83 -3.48 14.31 -3.42
N GLY A 84 -3.64 13.13 -4.06
CA GLY A 84 -3.21 11.85 -3.52
C GLY A 84 -4.13 11.29 -2.42
N GLY A 85 -5.40 11.72 -2.36
CA GLY A 85 -6.34 11.24 -1.35
C GLY A 85 -6.31 12.00 -0.03
N VAL A 86 -5.64 13.17 0.01
CA VAL A 86 -5.52 13.98 1.25
C VAL A 86 -6.90 14.31 1.81
N GLY A 87 -7.10 14.02 3.09
CA GLY A 87 -8.35 14.26 3.83
C GLY A 87 -9.50 13.31 3.51
N VAL A 88 -9.34 12.40 2.52
CA VAL A 88 -10.41 11.47 2.13
C VAL A 88 -10.71 10.46 3.24
N ALA A 89 -9.67 9.82 3.78
CA ALA A 89 -9.82 8.83 4.84
C ALA A 89 -10.45 9.43 6.10
N GLU A 90 -10.06 10.63 6.48
CA GLU A 90 -10.57 11.37 7.64
C GLU A 90 -12.04 11.81 7.45
N ALA A 91 -12.45 11.99 6.20
CA ALA A 91 -13.83 12.35 5.89
C ALA A 91 -14.80 11.17 5.95
N ILE A 92 -14.31 9.92 5.82
CA ILE A 92 -15.16 8.73 5.88
C ILE A 92 -15.75 8.58 7.29
N GLY A 93 -17.06 8.56 7.38
CA GLY A 93 -17.80 8.41 8.64
C GLY A 93 -17.83 9.66 9.54
N THR A 94 -17.26 10.78 9.10
CA THR A 94 -17.18 12.04 9.87
C THR A 94 -17.79 13.21 9.09
N ASP A 95 -17.89 14.39 9.72
CA ASP A 95 -18.32 15.64 9.06
C ASP A 95 -17.16 16.39 8.39
N LYS A 96 -15.93 15.85 8.46
CA LYS A 96 -14.79 16.43 7.77
C LYS A 96 -15.00 16.43 6.26
N THR A 97 -14.47 17.45 5.60
CA THR A 97 -14.48 17.63 4.15
C THR A 97 -13.08 17.58 3.61
N PHE A 98 -12.96 17.35 2.33
CA PHE A 98 -11.70 17.40 1.59
C PHE A 98 -11.89 18.15 0.27
N SER A 99 -10.80 18.62 -0.30
CA SER A 99 -10.80 19.33 -1.58
C SER A 99 -10.63 18.34 -2.73
N SER A 100 -11.39 18.54 -3.82
CA SER A 100 -11.22 17.81 -5.07
C SER A 100 -11.13 18.82 -6.21
N LYS A 101 -9.98 18.86 -6.87
CA LYS A 101 -9.68 19.80 -7.95
C LYS A 101 -9.71 19.08 -9.29
N TYR A 102 -10.66 19.45 -10.17
CA TYR A 102 -10.75 18.94 -11.55
C TYR A 102 -9.40 19.03 -12.28
N GLY A 103 -8.97 17.93 -12.91
CA GLY A 103 -7.69 17.86 -13.60
C GLY A 103 -6.46 17.85 -12.69
N GLY A 104 -6.62 17.65 -11.38
CA GLY A 104 -5.51 17.57 -10.43
C GLY A 104 -4.47 16.53 -10.85
N ASN A 105 -3.19 16.81 -10.60
CA ASN A 105 -2.04 15.98 -11.00
C ASN A 105 -2.03 15.62 -12.51
N GLY A 106 -2.58 16.46 -13.36
CA GLY A 106 -2.64 16.20 -14.81
C GLY A 106 -3.58 15.07 -15.23
N CYS A 107 -4.38 14.53 -14.30
CA CYS A 107 -5.33 13.44 -14.60
C CYS A 107 -6.59 14.01 -15.26
N PRO A 108 -6.87 13.69 -16.55
CA PRO A 108 -8.00 14.24 -17.28
C PRO A 108 -9.32 13.57 -16.88
N ASP A 109 -10.43 14.26 -17.14
CA ASP A 109 -11.76 13.66 -17.00
C ASP A 109 -12.07 12.77 -18.21
N LYS A 110 -11.83 11.48 -18.03
CA LYS A 110 -12.09 10.45 -19.05
C LYS A 110 -13.02 9.39 -18.48
N SER A 111 -13.79 8.74 -19.36
CA SER A 111 -14.49 7.49 -19.05
C SER A 111 -13.50 6.34 -18.85
N ALA A 112 -13.97 5.20 -18.36
CA ALA A 112 -13.12 4.01 -18.17
C ALA A 112 -12.37 3.62 -19.47
N ASN A 113 -13.07 3.53 -20.60
CA ASN A 113 -12.45 3.27 -21.91
C ASN A 113 -11.56 4.43 -22.37
N GLY A 114 -11.98 5.66 -22.11
CA GLY A 114 -11.22 6.87 -22.45
C GLY A 114 -9.91 6.99 -21.67
N MET A 115 -9.85 6.49 -20.43
CA MET A 115 -8.62 6.48 -19.63
C MET A 115 -7.57 5.54 -20.23
N PHE A 116 -7.99 4.36 -20.69
CA PHE A 116 -7.12 3.42 -21.40
C PHE A 116 -6.57 4.04 -22.72
N THR A 117 -7.46 4.64 -23.52
CA THR A 117 -7.04 5.31 -24.76
C THR A 117 -6.08 6.47 -24.49
N TYR A 118 -6.34 7.24 -23.43
CA TYR A 118 -5.47 8.34 -23.01
C TYR A 118 -4.08 7.83 -22.57
N ALA A 119 -4.02 6.80 -21.74
CA ALA A 119 -2.75 6.20 -21.32
C ALA A 119 -1.91 5.74 -22.53
N LYS A 120 -2.55 5.06 -23.50
CA LYS A 120 -1.89 4.65 -24.75
C LYS A 120 -1.36 5.85 -25.55
N SER A 121 -2.12 6.94 -25.64
CA SER A 121 -1.69 8.16 -26.35
C SER A 121 -0.52 8.88 -25.66
N LYS A 122 -0.25 8.57 -24.39
CA LYS A 122 0.90 9.07 -23.63
C LYS A 122 2.11 8.13 -23.67
N GLY A 123 2.05 7.06 -24.47
CA GLY A 123 3.13 6.07 -24.57
C GLY A 123 3.25 5.15 -23.35
N CYS A 124 2.22 5.09 -22.50
CA CYS A 124 2.21 4.21 -21.34
C CYS A 124 2.18 2.74 -21.76
N ALA A 125 2.83 1.90 -20.98
CA ALA A 125 2.81 0.46 -21.16
C ALA A 125 1.39 -0.11 -20.95
N TRP A 126 1.03 -1.12 -21.70
CA TRP A 126 -0.24 -1.83 -21.61
C TRP A 126 -0.12 -3.22 -22.23
N GLY A 127 -1.01 -4.12 -21.87
CA GLY A 127 -1.08 -5.47 -22.42
C GLY A 127 -2.44 -6.12 -22.20
N THR A 128 -2.59 -7.33 -22.72
CA THR A 128 -3.75 -8.19 -22.43
C THR A 128 -3.64 -8.72 -21.00
N ILE A 129 -4.75 -9.13 -20.40
CA ILE A 129 -4.79 -9.50 -18.99
C ILE A 129 -3.90 -10.70 -18.63
N ASP A 130 -3.67 -11.61 -19.56
CA ASP A 130 -2.76 -12.75 -19.44
C ASP A 130 -1.28 -12.34 -19.33
N THR A 131 -0.96 -11.10 -19.69
CA THR A 131 0.37 -10.48 -19.56
C THR A 131 0.44 -9.49 -18.39
N LEU A 132 -0.50 -9.53 -17.44
CA LEU A 132 -0.52 -8.63 -16.29
C LEU A 132 0.78 -8.75 -15.49
N PRO A 133 1.55 -7.65 -15.35
CA PRO A 133 2.75 -7.66 -14.53
C PRO A 133 2.39 -7.63 -13.03
N GLU A 134 3.25 -8.18 -12.19
CA GLU A 134 3.15 -8.06 -10.73
C GLU A 134 3.60 -6.66 -10.26
N ILE A 135 3.01 -5.61 -10.86
CA ILE A 135 3.28 -4.21 -10.52
C ILE A 135 1.99 -3.60 -9.99
N PRO A 136 1.84 -3.47 -8.65
CA PRO A 136 0.69 -2.83 -8.05
C PRO A 136 0.53 -1.39 -8.53
N GLY A 137 -0.71 -0.92 -8.64
CA GLY A 137 -1.03 0.42 -9.11
C GLY A 137 -1.34 0.50 -10.61
N VAL A 138 -1.07 -0.54 -11.42
CA VAL A 138 -1.55 -0.57 -12.81
C VAL A 138 -3.07 -0.68 -12.85
N ALA A 139 -3.68 -0.03 -13.83
CA ALA A 139 -5.12 -0.11 -14.04
C ALA A 139 -5.50 -1.39 -14.81
N LEU A 140 -6.61 -1.99 -14.43
CA LEU A 140 -7.23 -3.13 -15.13
C LEU A 140 -8.48 -2.64 -15.87
N ARG A 141 -8.70 -3.13 -17.10
CA ARG A 141 -9.81 -2.72 -17.94
C ARG A 141 -10.63 -3.91 -18.42
N SER A 142 -11.95 -3.78 -18.36
CA SER A 142 -12.92 -4.42 -19.25
C SER A 142 -13.72 -3.35 -19.99
N ASP A 143 -14.57 -3.71 -20.94
CA ASP A 143 -15.34 -2.70 -21.65
C ASP A 143 -16.27 -1.92 -20.71
N GLY A 144 -16.15 -0.60 -20.73
CA GLY A 144 -16.91 0.31 -19.85
C GLY A 144 -16.54 0.28 -18.36
N HIS A 145 -15.51 -0.48 -17.95
CA HIS A 145 -15.15 -0.63 -16.54
C HIS A 145 -13.64 -0.64 -16.32
N VAL A 146 -13.21 -0.15 -15.15
CA VAL A 146 -11.80 -0.10 -14.74
C VAL A 146 -11.67 -0.37 -13.26
N GLY A 147 -10.56 -1.01 -12.87
CA GLY A 147 -10.11 -1.23 -11.50
C GLY A 147 -8.61 -0.98 -11.38
N VAL A 148 -8.05 -1.21 -10.22
CA VAL A 148 -6.63 -1.03 -9.92
C VAL A 148 -6.06 -2.34 -9.38
N TYR A 149 -5.01 -2.84 -9.99
CA TYR A 149 -4.28 -3.99 -9.49
C TYR A 149 -3.54 -3.63 -8.19
N VAL A 150 -3.69 -4.44 -7.15
CA VAL A 150 -3.12 -4.15 -5.82
C VAL A 150 -2.14 -5.23 -5.36
N GLY A 151 -1.68 -6.07 -6.28
CA GLY A 151 -0.79 -7.18 -5.99
C GLY A 151 -1.51 -8.48 -5.65
N ASP A 152 -0.76 -9.58 -5.57
CA ASP A 152 -1.23 -10.91 -5.17
C ASP A 152 -2.45 -11.42 -5.96
N GLY A 153 -2.50 -11.14 -7.26
CA GLY A 153 -3.61 -11.50 -8.13
C GLY A 153 -4.94 -10.84 -7.76
N CYS A 154 -4.91 -9.68 -7.05
CA CYS A 154 -6.08 -8.97 -6.57
C CYS A 154 -6.21 -7.57 -7.18
N ALA A 155 -7.43 -7.09 -7.31
CA ALA A 155 -7.76 -5.74 -7.73
C ALA A 155 -8.75 -5.07 -6.77
N VAL A 156 -8.66 -3.75 -6.65
CA VAL A 156 -9.69 -2.91 -6.04
C VAL A 156 -10.49 -2.23 -7.15
N GLU A 157 -11.80 -2.29 -7.07
CA GLU A 157 -12.70 -1.73 -8.07
C GLU A 157 -13.97 -1.16 -7.43
N GLU A 158 -14.43 -0.04 -7.94
CA GLU A 158 -15.80 0.45 -7.70
C GLU A 158 -16.73 -0.36 -8.59
N ARG A 159 -17.20 -1.51 -8.10
CA ARG A 159 -17.83 -2.58 -8.89
C ARG A 159 -19.23 -2.27 -9.38
N GLY A 160 -19.85 -1.23 -8.85
CA GLY A 160 -21.21 -0.82 -9.17
C GLY A 160 -22.09 -0.68 -7.93
N PHE A 161 -23.30 -0.16 -8.12
CA PHE A 161 -24.21 0.27 -7.05
C PHE A 161 -24.46 -0.79 -5.96
N SER A 162 -24.60 -2.06 -6.34
CA SER A 162 -24.89 -3.15 -5.38
C SER A 162 -23.67 -3.56 -4.55
N TYR A 163 -22.47 -3.25 -5.00
CA TYR A 163 -21.23 -3.75 -4.40
C TYR A 163 -20.40 -2.64 -3.72
N GLY A 164 -20.36 -1.44 -4.31
CA GLY A 164 -19.44 -0.37 -3.89
C GLY A 164 -17.99 -0.70 -4.24
N CYS A 165 -17.07 -0.14 -3.48
CA CYS A 165 -15.64 -0.40 -3.57
C CYS A 165 -15.29 -1.74 -2.92
N VAL A 166 -14.75 -2.66 -3.71
CA VAL A 166 -14.45 -4.03 -3.27
C VAL A 166 -13.08 -4.49 -3.76
N LYS A 167 -12.46 -5.39 -3.00
CA LYS A 167 -11.28 -6.14 -3.44
C LYS A 167 -11.73 -7.46 -4.05
N THR A 168 -11.29 -7.76 -5.27
CA THR A 168 -11.66 -8.95 -6.03
C THR A 168 -10.42 -9.68 -6.53
N LYS A 169 -10.51 -10.99 -6.73
CA LYS A 169 -9.46 -11.73 -7.47
C LYS A 169 -9.54 -11.35 -8.94
N VAL A 170 -8.41 -11.04 -9.57
CA VAL A 170 -8.32 -10.75 -11.00
C VAL A 170 -8.92 -11.89 -11.83
N SER A 171 -8.61 -13.15 -11.47
CA SER A 171 -9.12 -14.35 -12.13
C SER A 171 -10.64 -14.54 -12.04
N SER A 172 -11.32 -13.90 -11.08
CA SER A 172 -12.77 -13.98 -10.91
C SER A 172 -13.53 -12.90 -11.71
N ARG A 173 -12.83 -12.06 -12.44
CA ARG A 173 -13.38 -10.93 -13.19
C ARG A 173 -13.04 -11.04 -14.68
N LYS A 174 -13.85 -10.44 -15.52
CA LYS A 174 -13.66 -10.44 -17.00
C LYS A 174 -12.79 -9.28 -17.44
N TRP A 175 -11.63 -9.10 -16.77
CA TRP A 175 -10.64 -8.14 -17.22
C TRP A 175 -10.09 -8.55 -18.60
N THR A 176 -9.82 -7.58 -19.46
CA THR A 176 -9.30 -7.84 -20.82
C THR A 176 -7.89 -7.31 -21.00
N HIS A 177 -7.58 -6.18 -20.34
CA HIS A 177 -6.28 -5.51 -20.46
C HIS A 177 -5.84 -4.96 -19.11
N TRP A 178 -4.56 -4.69 -19.01
CA TRP A 178 -3.93 -3.86 -18.00
C TRP A 178 -3.24 -2.67 -18.68
N PHE A 179 -3.01 -1.57 -17.94
CA PHE A 179 -2.28 -0.41 -18.45
C PHE A 179 -1.69 0.44 -17.32
N GLN A 180 -0.53 1.03 -17.62
CA GLN A 180 0.13 2.02 -16.79
C GLN A 180 -0.63 3.34 -16.82
N LEU A 181 -0.75 4.01 -15.69
CA LEU A 181 -1.36 5.33 -15.58
C LEU A 181 -0.27 6.41 -15.70
N PRO A 182 -0.41 7.43 -16.59
CA PRO A 182 0.66 8.39 -16.88
C PRO A 182 0.90 9.42 -15.77
N PHE A 183 0.12 9.40 -14.71
CA PHE A 183 0.18 10.30 -13.56
C PHE A 183 0.43 9.56 -12.23
N VAL A 184 0.86 8.31 -12.31
CA VAL A 184 1.32 7.51 -11.18
C VAL A 184 2.79 7.19 -11.40
N ASP A 185 3.61 7.42 -10.39
CA ASP A 185 5.02 7.07 -10.40
C ASP A 185 5.18 5.61 -9.95
N TYR A 186 5.79 4.79 -10.79
CA TYR A 186 6.05 3.38 -10.53
C TYR A 186 7.53 3.13 -10.17
N GLY A 187 8.29 4.18 -9.87
CA GLY A 187 9.72 4.07 -9.57
C GLY A 187 10.49 3.34 -10.67
N ASP A 188 11.33 2.39 -10.29
CA ASP A 188 12.17 1.62 -11.20
C ASP A 188 11.44 0.45 -11.89
N ALA A 189 10.10 0.38 -11.80
CA ALA A 189 9.34 -0.68 -12.44
C ALA A 189 9.51 -0.66 -13.97
N VAL A 190 9.96 -1.78 -14.53
CA VAL A 190 10.17 -1.92 -15.97
C VAL A 190 8.91 -2.41 -16.65
N PHE A 191 8.33 -1.57 -17.49
CA PHE A 191 7.23 -1.93 -18.38
C PHE A 191 7.77 -2.21 -19.78
N THR A 192 7.72 -3.46 -20.21
CA THR A 192 8.00 -3.80 -21.59
C THR A 192 6.74 -3.61 -22.43
N GLY A 193 6.72 -2.59 -23.28
CA GLY A 193 5.53 -2.22 -24.07
C GLY A 193 5.01 -3.37 -24.95
N GLY A 194 3.70 -3.65 -24.86
CA GLY A 194 2.95 -4.48 -25.80
C GLY A 194 3.06 -5.98 -25.67
N SER A 195 4.05 -6.50 -25.00
CA SER A 195 4.16 -7.89 -24.57
C SER A 195 5.08 -7.92 -23.38
N TYR A 196 4.56 -8.34 -22.23
CA TYR A 196 5.41 -8.71 -21.13
C TYR A 196 6.19 -9.96 -21.55
N VAL A 197 7.39 -9.75 -22.01
CA VAL A 197 8.40 -10.79 -21.95
C VAL A 197 8.89 -10.74 -20.51
N LYS A 198 8.49 -11.71 -19.69
CA LYS A 198 9.12 -11.93 -18.39
C LYS A 198 10.62 -11.91 -18.68
N PRO A 199 11.38 -10.92 -18.17
CA PRO A 199 12.84 -11.04 -18.23
C PRO A 199 13.14 -12.35 -17.50
N ASP A 200 13.94 -13.22 -18.07
CA ASP A 200 14.40 -14.46 -17.41
C ASP A 200 15.17 -14.17 -16.10
N THR A 201 15.22 -12.89 -15.70
CA THR A 201 15.92 -12.36 -14.53
C THR A 201 15.14 -11.21 -13.84
N ALA A 202 13.84 -11.03 -14.05
CA ALA A 202 13.07 -10.11 -13.19
C ALA A 202 12.93 -10.77 -11.82
N GLU A 203 13.76 -10.36 -10.87
CA GLU A 203 13.53 -10.66 -9.45
C GLU A 203 12.10 -10.22 -9.12
N THR A 204 11.25 -11.18 -8.80
CA THR A 204 9.93 -10.87 -8.30
C THR A 204 10.12 -10.10 -7.00
N VAL A 205 9.69 -8.83 -6.98
CA VAL A 205 9.85 -7.98 -5.78
C VAL A 205 8.87 -8.48 -4.73
N TYR A 206 9.38 -9.29 -3.83
CA TYR A 206 8.66 -9.71 -2.63
C TYR A 206 9.19 -8.92 -1.43
N THR A 207 8.29 -8.45 -0.58
CA THR A 207 8.70 -7.89 0.72
C THR A 207 9.08 -9.04 1.65
N LEU A 208 10.25 -8.95 2.26
CA LEU A 208 10.74 -9.97 3.20
C LEU A 208 9.74 -10.15 4.36
N GLY A 209 9.44 -11.41 4.70
CA GLY A 209 8.49 -11.76 5.76
C GLY A 209 7.03 -11.88 5.32
N THR A 210 6.69 -11.58 4.06
CA THR A 210 5.31 -11.68 3.56
C THR A 210 4.89 -13.10 3.16
N ARG A 211 5.86 -13.97 2.89
CA ARG A 211 5.66 -15.39 2.57
C ARG A 211 6.73 -16.27 3.22
N THR A 212 6.45 -17.55 3.34
CA THR A 212 7.46 -18.52 3.77
C THR A 212 8.45 -18.81 2.64
N LEU A 213 9.76 -18.60 2.90
CA LEU A 213 10.83 -18.96 1.97
C LEU A 213 11.40 -20.33 2.31
N LYS A 214 11.75 -21.08 1.28
CA LYS A 214 12.33 -22.43 1.38
C LYS A 214 13.19 -22.72 0.15
N ASN A 215 13.93 -23.81 0.16
CA ASN A 215 14.70 -24.24 -0.99
C ASN A 215 13.85 -24.26 -2.27
N GLY A 216 14.35 -23.60 -3.32
CA GLY A 216 13.66 -23.33 -4.57
C GLY A 216 12.89 -21.99 -4.64
N SER A 217 12.75 -21.26 -3.54
CA SER A 217 12.20 -19.88 -3.54
C SER A 217 13.18 -18.95 -4.26
N LYS A 218 12.64 -17.97 -5.00
CA LYS A 218 13.39 -16.93 -5.70
C LYS A 218 12.72 -15.59 -5.54
N GLY A 219 13.50 -14.50 -5.50
CA GLY A 219 12.99 -13.12 -5.46
C GLY A 219 13.81 -12.19 -4.57
N THR A 220 13.40 -10.92 -4.55
CA THR A 220 14.05 -9.87 -3.75
C THR A 220 13.98 -10.12 -2.24
N ASP A 221 12.95 -10.79 -1.76
CA ASP A 221 12.83 -11.22 -0.36
C ASP A 221 13.84 -12.31 0.01
N VAL A 222 14.15 -13.23 -0.92
CA VAL A 222 15.24 -14.20 -0.74
C VAL A 222 16.57 -13.48 -0.66
N LYS A 223 16.80 -12.54 -1.56
CA LYS A 223 18.03 -11.73 -1.59
C LYS A 223 18.20 -10.93 -0.30
N ALA A 224 17.15 -10.23 0.14
CA ALA A 224 17.18 -9.47 1.39
C ALA A 224 17.47 -10.37 2.61
N MET A 225 16.86 -11.55 2.69
CA MET A 225 17.19 -12.53 3.74
C MET A 225 18.65 -12.98 3.69
N GLN A 226 19.17 -13.24 2.49
CA GLN A 226 20.58 -13.62 2.29
C GLN A 226 21.53 -12.48 2.72
N GLU A 227 21.20 -11.22 2.39
CA GLU A 227 21.96 -10.03 2.81
C GLU A 227 22.00 -9.91 4.34
N PHE A 228 20.88 -10.11 5.05
CA PHE A 228 20.86 -10.13 6.50
C PHE A 228 21.63 -11.30 7.10
N LEU A 229 21.58 -12.50 6.49
CA LEU A 229 22.39 -13.62 6.95
C LEU A 229 23.90 -13.32 6.81
N LEU A 230 24.32 -12.69 5.70
CA LEU A 230 25.69 -12.25 5.49
C LEU A 230 26.12 -11.17 6.51
N GLN A 231 25.25 -10.20 6.81
CA GLN A 231 25.47 -9.18 7.84
C GLN A 231 25.72 -9.82 9.21
N LEU A 232 24.98 -10.87 9.55
CA LEU A 232 25.13 -11.65 10.77
C LEU A 232 26.24 -12.72 10.68
N GLU A 233 27.14 -12.61 9.70
CA GLU A 233 28.32 -13.47 9.48
C GLU A 233 27.99 -14.94 9.11
N TYR A 234 26.77 -15.22 8.63
CA TYR A 234 26.45 -16.54 8.05
C TYR A 234 26.93 -16.59 6.59
N SER A 235 27.84 -17.52 6.31
CA SER A 235 28.58 -17.57 5.05
C SER A 235 27.74 -18.11 3.88
N LEU A 236 27.77 -17.40 2.76
CA LEU A 236 27.23 -17.79 1.46
C LEU A 236 28.35 -17.71 0.39
N PRO A 237 29.38 -18.57 0.48
CA PRO A 237 30.66 -18.35 -0.21
C PRO A 237 30.62 -18.53 -1.73
N LYS A 238 29.65 -19.26 -2.28
CA LYS A 238 29.58 -19.57 -3.70
C LYS A 238 28.72 -18.60 -4.49
N TYR A 239 27.56 -18.23 -3.95
CA TYR A 239 26.56 -17.47 -4.68
C TYR A 239 26.23 -16.12 -4.02
N GLY A 240 26.57 -15.91 -2.74
CA GLY A 240 26.26 -14.70 -2.01
C GLY A 240 24.75 -14.46 -1.89
N ALA A 241 24.34 -13.21 -1.93
CA ALA A 241 22.94 -12.79 -1.95
C ALA A 241 22.40 -12.69 -3.38
N ASP A 242 22.21 -13.85 -4.02
CA ASP A 242 21.80 -13.97 -5.42
C ASP A 242 20.27 -13.94 -5.65
N GLY A 243 19.48 -13.96 -4.56
CA GLY A 243 18.01 -14.02 -4.63
C GLY A 243 17.46 -15.42 -4.94
N GLU A 244 18.30 -16.46 -4.97
CA GLU A 244 17.88 -17.85 -5.14
C GLU A 244 18.09 -18.65 -3.85
N PHE A 245 17.04 -19.18 -3.27
CA PHE A 245 17.12 -19.99 -2.08
C PHE A 245 17.59 -21.41 -2.43
N GLY A 246 18.90 -21.60 -2.50
CA GLY A 246 19.55 -22.88 -2.74
C GLY A 246 19.95 -23.60 -1.45
N SER A 247 20.66 -24.72 -1.61
CA SER A 247 21.16 -25.54 -0.47
C SER A 247 22.15 -24.78 0.41
N GLU A 248 22.90 -23.82 -0.12
CA GLU A 248 23.78 -22.94 0.63
C GLU A 248 23.01 -22.02 1.55
N THR A 249 21.98 -21.37 1.04
CA THR A 249 21.07 -20.51 1.79
C THR A 249 20.34 -21.30 2.87
N GLU A 250 19.85 -22.50 2.57
CA GLU A 250 19.21 -23.39 3.54
C GLU A 250 20.14 -23.75 4.69
N LYS A 251 21.39 -24.06 4.40
CA LYS A 251 22.41 -24.37 5.39
C LYS A 251 22.70 -23.18 6.30
N ALA A 252 22.86 -22.00 5.73
CA ALA A 252 23.06 -20.74 6.47
C ALA A 252 21.86 -20.43 7.36
N LEU A 253 20.65 -20.57 6.85
CA LEU A 253 19.41 -20.34 7.61
C LEU A 253 19.26 -21.33 8.77
N LYS A 254 19.53 -22.62 8.55
CA LYS A 254 19.53 -23.62 9.63
C LYS A 254 20.59 -23.34 10.69
N ALA A 255 21.75 -22.82 10.31
CA ALA A 255 22.76 -22.40 11.26
C ALA A 255 22.30 -21.20 12.11
N PHE A 256 21.64 -20.23 11.49
CA PHE A 256 20.99 -19.12 12.18
C PHE A 256 19.92 -19.63 13.17
N GLN A 257 18.94 -20.43 12.70
CA GLN A 257 17.87 -20.99 13.52
C GLN A 257 18.42 -21.75 14.75
N ARG A 258 19.53 -22.49 14.58
CA ARG A 258 20.21 -23.20 15.67
C ARG A 258 20.80 -22.24 16.68
N LYS A 259 21.47 -21.15 16.22
CA LYS A 259 22.11 -20.18 17.12
C LYS A 259 21.11 -19.47 18.01
N ILE A 260 19.93 -19.16 17.48
CA ILE A 260 18.88 -18.47 18.23
C ILE A 260 17.91 -19.42 18.96
N GLY A 261 18.08 -20.74 18.84
CA GLY A 261 17.33 -21.75 19.62
C GLY A 261 15.91 -22.02 19.10
N ILE A 262 15.60 -21.69 17.83
CA ILE A 262 14.31 -22.03 17.21
C ILE A 262 14.41 -23.31 16.36
N LYS A 263 13.28 -23.78 15.86
CA LYS A 263 13.21 -24.99 15.01
C LYS A 263 14.10 -24.88 13.77
N GLN A 264 15.00 -25.85 13.60
CA GLN A 264 15.99 -25.90 12.51
C GLN A 264 15.40 -26.58 11.25
N ASP A 265 14.30 -26.10 10.74
CA ASP A 265 13.63 -26.71 9.57
C ASP A 265 14.09 -26.14 8.23
N GLY A 266 14.87 -25.06 8.24
CA GLY A 266 15.32 -24.38 7.02
C GLY A 266 14.20 -23.63 6.31
N LEU A 267 13.09 -23.36 7.00
CA LEU A 267 12.00 -22.54 6.49
C LEU A 267 12.11 -21.13 7.08
N TYR A 268 12.05 -20.13 6.22
CA TYR A 268 11.96 -18.75 6.64
C TYR A 268 10.49 -18.35 6.75
N GLY A 269 9.86 -18.70 7.85
CA GLY A 269 8.49 -18.30 8.20
C GLY A 269 8.49 -17.09 9.12
N SER A 270 7.31 -16.74 9.66
CA SER A 270 7.12 -15.57 10.53
C SER A 270 7.98 -15.57 11.79
N GLU A 271 8.18 -16.73 12.41
CA GLU A 271 9.05 -16.88 13.60
C GLU A 271 10.51 -16.59 13.26
N THR A 272 11.02 -17.20 12.17
CA THR A 272 12.40 -16.99 11.71
C THR A 272 12.60 -15.55 11.21
N HIS A 273 11.60 -14.97 10.56
CA HIS A 273 11.64 -13.56 10.14
C HIS A 273 11.79 -12.61 11.33
N GLN A 274 10.95 -12.78 12.36
CA GLN A 274 11.03 -11.93 13.55
C GLN A 274 12.40 -12.04 14.22
N ALA A 275 12.88 -13.26 14.38
CA ALA A 275 14.17 -13.51 15.01
C ALA A 275 15.35 -12.95 14.21
N LEU A 276 15.28 -12.98 12.86
CA LEU A 276 16.31 -12.39 12.01
C LEU A 276 16.32 -10.86 12.13
N MET A 277 15.15 -10.23 12.16
CA MET A 277 15.05 -8.77 12.35
C MET A 277 15.54 -8.33 13.72
N ASP A 278 15.21 -9.08 14.77
CA ASP A 278 15.71 -8.81 16.13
C ASP A 278 17.25 -8.94 16.20
N ALA A 279 17.82 -9.97 15.58
CA ALA A 279 19.28 -10.19 15.58
C ALA A 279 20.05 -9.12 14.79
N VAL A 280 19.49 -8.62 13.68
CA VAL A 280 20.10 -7.53 12.89
C VAL A 280 20.07 -6.21 13.65
N ALA A 281 18.99 -5.93 14.40
CA ALA A 281 18.89 -4.74 15.24
C ALA A 281 19.94 -4.74 16.35
N ASP A 282 20.18 -5.89 16.98
CA ASP A 282 21.19 -6.04 18.04
C ASP A 282 22.64 -5.89 17.51
N ASP A 283 22.92 -6.27 16.24
CA ASP A 283 24.25 -6.14 15.62
C ASP A 283 24.62 -4.68 15.29
N ASP A 284 23.61 -3.84 14.98
CA ASP A 284 23.80 -2.42 14.68
C ASP A 284 24.15 -1.59 15.93
N GLU A 285 23.72 -2.01 17.13
CA GLU A 285 24.09 -1.37 18.41
C GLU A 285 25.51 -1.74 18.87
N GLY A 286 26.11 -2.82 18.36
CA GLY A 286 27.44 -3.30 18.76
C GLY A 286 28.63 -2.66 18.06
N LYS A 287 28.44 -1.84 17.03
CA LYS A 287 29.52 -1.25 16.22
C LYS A 287 29.81 0.24 16.45
N ALA A 288 29.36 0.81 17.55
CA ALA A 288 29.75 2.16 17.93
C ALA A 288 31.04 2.17 18.75
N ASP A 289 32.21 2.06 18.11
CA ASP A 289 33.46 2.45 18.73
C ASP A 289 34.37 3.25 17.77
N SER A 290 34.68 4.47 18.23
CA SER A 290 35.82 5.34 17.98
C SER A 290 36.14 5.78 16.54
N ALA A 291 35.78 7.04 16.23
CA ALA A 291 36.66 7.93 15.48
C ALA A 291 36.54 9.38 15.98
N PRO A 292 37.62 10.21 15.93
CA PRO A 292 37.74 11.43 16.71
C PRO A 292 37.09 12.64 16.04
N ASP A 293 36.74 13.61 16.90
CA ASP A 293 36.23 14.94 16.60
C ASP A 293 36.88 15.64 15.38
N THR A 294 36.03 16.05 14.45
CA THR A 294 36.28 17.22 13.61
C THR A 294 34.98 17.98 13.41
N GLU A 295 34.87 19.12 14.06
CA GLU A 295 33.75 20.04 13.90
C GLU A 295 33.66 20.53 12.45
N THR A 296 32.47 20.43 11.85
CA THR A 296 32.02 21.26 10.73
C THR A 296 30.51 21.51 10.86
N PRO A 297 30.00 22.70 10.46
CA PRO A 297 28.75 23.25 10.99
C PRO A 297 27.49 22.55 10.50
N GLU A 298 26.59 22.44 11.41
CA GLU A 298 25.24 21.89 11.36
C GLU A 298 24.35 22.58 10.30
N GLU A 299 24.03 21.87 9.24
CA GLU A 299 22.89 22.18 8.38
C GLU A 299 21.69 21.39 8.90
N ALA A 300 20.67 22.09 9.41
CA ALA A 300 19.52 21.55 10.09
C ALA A 300 18.67 20.69 9.13
N THR A 301 18.74 19.38 9.28
CA THR A 301 17.75 18.44 8.69
C THR A 301 16.45 18.51 9.49
N PRO A 302 15.26 18.53 8.84
CA PRO A 302 13.98 18.54 9.54
C PRO A 302 13.82 17.23 10.34
N SER A 303 13.61 17.35 11.65
CA SER A 303 13.37 16.21 12.55
C SER A 303 12.10 15.45 12.13
N VAL A 304 12.24 14.22 11.66
CA VAL A 304 11.11 13.33 11.38
C VAL A 304 10.50 12.94 12.72
N LYS A 305 9.24 13.31 12.97
CA LYS A 305 8.51 12.88 14.17
C LYS A 305 8.33 11.38 14.17
N ARG A 306 8.50 10.76 15.31
CA ARG A 306 8.38 9.31 15.50
C ARG A 306 7.31 8.98 16.55
N VAL A 307 6.77 7.77 16.48
CA VAL A 307 5.91 7.20 17.53
C VAL A 307 6.72 6.14 18.26
N ARG A 308 6.87 6.31 19.56
CA ARG A 308 7.47 5.30 20.45
C ARG A 308 6.38 4.53 21.17
N ILE A 309 6.53 3.21 21.25
CA ILE A 309 5.63 2.36 22.02
C ILE A 309 6.01 2.45 23.51
N VAL A 310 5.01 2.69 24.35
CA VAL A 310 5.16 2.85 25.80
C VAL A 310 4.08 2.00 26.48
N CYS A 311 4.39 0.73 26.74
CA CYS A 311 3.47 -0.20 27.37
C CYS A 311 4.03 -0.87 28.64
N GLY A 312 5.26 -0.52 29.04
CA GLY A 312 5.93 -0.94 30.29
C GLY A 312 6.40 -2.38 30.30
N SER A 313 5.61 -3.30 29.83
CA SER A 313 5.98 -4.71 29.62
C SER A 313 4.94 -5.38 28.73
N GLY A 314 5.37 -6.29 27.86
CA GLY A 314 4.48 -6.96 26.93
C GLY A 314 4.52 -6.37 25.52
N SER A 315 3.42 -6.47 24.80
CA SER A 315 3.30 -6.01 23.42
C SER A 315 1.98 -5.29 23.16
N VAL A 316 1.99 -4.36 22.20
CA VAL A 316 0.82 -3.61 21.75
C VAL A 316 0.45 -4.03 20.34
N ASN A 317 -0.86 -4.17 20.08
CA ASN A 317 -1.36 -4.51 18.77
C ASN A 317 -1.38 -3.28 17.86
N ILE A 318 -0.76 -3.41 16.69
CA ILE A 318 -0.93 -2.50 15.56
C ILE A 318 -2.08 -3.02 14.71
N ARG A 319 -2.99 -2.14 14.32
CA ARG A 319 -4.24 -2.51 13.66
C ARG A 319 -4.39 -1.81 12.30
N VAL A 320 -5.28 -2.33 11.45
CA VAL A 320 -5.58 -1.72 10.15
C VAL A 320 -6.42 -0.45 10.26
N GLY A 321 -6.86 -0.07 11.45
CA GLY A 321 -7.63 1.15 11.73
C GLY A 321 -7.50 1.59 13.18
N ASN A 322 -7.94 2.80 13.46
CA ASN A 322 -7.78 3.53 14.71
C ASN A 322 -8.78 3.14 15.83
N ASP A 323 -9.09 1.84 15.96
CA ASP A 323 -9.99 1.31 17.01
C ASP A 323 -9.67 -0.18 17.27
N THR A 324 -9.99 -0.67 18.44
CA THR A 324 -9.82 -2.08 18.85
C THR A 324 -10.68 -3.06 18.05
N LYS A 325 -11.77 -2.60 17.43
CA LYS A 325 -12.63 -3.40 16.55
C LYS A 325 -11.97 -3.78 15.21
N TYR A 326 -10.93 -3.05 14.81
CA TYR A 326 -10.22 -3.34 13.57
C TYR A 326 -9.23 -4.49 13.71
N GLY A 327 -9.03 -5.25 12.62
CA GLY A 327 -8.12 -6.38 12.57
C GLY A 327 -6.68 -5.99 12.96
N ARG A 328 -5.96 -6.93 13.57
CA ARG A 328 -4.55 -6.77 13.95
C ARG A 328 -3.66 -7.01 12.74
N ILE A 329 -2.74 -6.09 12.49
CA ILE A 329 -1.63 -6.25 11.54
C ILE A 329 -0.52 -7.06 12.19
N THR A 330 -0.06 -6.59 13.36
CA THR A 330 1.04 -7.19 14.14
C THR A 330 0.94 -6.80 15.60
N SER A 331 1.85 -7.30 16.44
CA SER A 331 2.07 -6.84 17.81
C SER A 331 3.52 -6.44 17.96
N VAL A 332 3.78 -5.34 18.66
CA VAL A 332 5.11 -4.74 18.85
C VAL A 332 5.42 -4.54 20.31
N LYS A 333 6.70 -4.65 20.69
CA LYS A 333 7.17 -4.55 22.07
C LYS A 333 7.28 -3.09 22.53
N ASP A 334 7.37 -2.93 23.83
CA ASP A 334 7.72 -1.66 24.48
C ASP A 334 9.04 -1.09 23.92
N GLY A 335 9.13 0.23 23.78
CA GLY A 335 10.31 0.92 23.28
C GLY A 335 10.44 0.95 21.75
N THR A 336 9.71 0.13 21.00
CA THR A 336 9.76 0.14 19.52
C THR A 336 9.34 1.50 18.97
N THR A 337 10.07 2.02 17.97
CA THR A 337 9.79 3.32 17.35
C THR A 337 9.41 3.17 15.88
N PHE A 338 8.48 4.00 15.43
CA PHE A 338 7.96 4.02 14.06
C PHE A 338 7.94 5.45 13.53
N GLU A 339 7.94 5.60 12.22
CA GLU A 339 7.65 6.89 11.58
C GLU A 339 6.19 7.28 11.88
N TRP A 340 6.02 8.51 12.40
CA TRP A 340 4.70 9.08 12.67
C TRP A 340 4.11 9.67 11.40
N ILE A 341 2.84 9.32 11.13
CA ILE A 341 2.09 9.83 9.98
C ILE A 341 1.07 10.87 10.45
N ALA A 342 0.24 10.49 11.44
CA ALA A 342 -0.84 11.31 11.93
C ALA A 342 -1.32 10.84 13.31
N THR A 343 -2.08 11.67 14.02
CA THR A 343 -2.83 11.30 15.21
C THR A 343 -4.31 11.54 14.96
N ALA A 344 -5.13 10.51 15.13
CA ALA A 344 -6.56 10.60 15.03
C ALA A 344 -7.16 11.31 16.25
N GLU A 345 -8.38 11.85 16.13
CA GLU A 345 -9.06 12.56 17.23
C GLU A 345 -9.27 11.71 18.50
N ASN A 346 -9.39 10.40 18.34
CA ASN A 346 -9.48 9.45 19.46
C ASN A 346 -8.12 9.06 20.06
N GLY A 347 -7.05 9.76 19.69
CA GLY A 347 -5.71 9.59 20.24
C GLY A 347 -4.93 8.41 19.68
N TRP A 348 -5.41 7.73 18.62
CA TRP A 348 -4.63 6.71 17.94
C TRP A 348 -3.62 7.31 16.97
N HIS A 349 -2.41 6.77 16.94
CA HIS A 349 -1.35 7.21 16.05
C HIS A 349 -1.26 6.31 14.82
N ALA A 350 -1.26 6.92 13.64
CA ALA A 350 -0.91 6.27 12.38
C ALA A 350 0.60 6.21 12.23
N ILE A 351 1.11 5.04 11.91
CA ILE A 351 2.54 4.73 11.82
C ILE A 351 2.82 3.89 10.58
N VAL A 352 4.04 3.93 10.07
CA VAL A 352 4.50 3.01 9.04
C VAL A 352 4.99 1.73 9.73
N VAL A 353 4.37 0.60 9.41
CA VAL A 353 4.75 -0.72 9.92
C VAL A 353 4.60 -1.75 8.80
N ASN A 354 5.64 -2.56 8.57
CA ASN A 354 5.65 -3.57 7.50
C ASN A 354 5.24 -2.99 6.12
N ALA A 355 5.79 -1.83 5.75
CA ALA A 355 5.51 -1.09 4.52
C ALA A 355 4.01 -0.76 4.30
N GLN A 356 3.21 -0.68 5.37
CA GLN A 356 1.82 -0.26 5.33
C GLN A 356 1.50 0.68 6.49
N ILE A 357 0.40 1.42 6.38
CA ILE A 357 -0.09 2.23 7.50
C ILE A 357 -0.78 1.32 8.50
N GLY A 358 -0.27 1.32 9.74
CA GLY A 358 -0.90 0.70 10.89
C GLY A 358 -1.30 1.74 11.93
N TRP A 359 -2.18 1.37 12.84
CA TRP A 359 -2.68 2.24 13.90
C TRP A 359 -2.36 1.64 15.26
N VAL A 360 -1.82 2.48 16.14
CA VAL A 360 -1.55 2.14 17.54
C VAL A 360 -2.27 3.12 18.46
N SER A 361 -2.81 2.61 19.56
CA SER A 361 -3.49 3.46 20.55
C SER A 361 -2.49 4.36 21.28
N GLY A 362 -2.76 5.66 21.32
CA GLY A 362 -1.98 6.64 22.10
C GLY A 362 -1.95 6.37 23.61
N LYS A 363 -2.79 5.45 24.12
CA LYS A 363 -2.67 4.96 25.49
C LYS A 363 -1.36 4.17 25.72
N TYR A 364 -0.80 3.62 24.64
CA TYR A 364 0.39 2.74 24.68
C TYR A 364 1.47 3.23 23.71
N SER A 365 1.42 4.48 23.31
CA SER A 365 2.42 5.09 22.42
C SER A 365 2.42 6.61 22.57
N GLU A 366 3.57 7.23 22.29
CA GLU A 366 3.77 8.66 22.34
C GLU A 366 4.47 9.14 21.06
N VAL A 367 4.18 10.40 20.65
CA VAL A 367 4.88 11.06 19.54
C VAL A 367 6.10 11.78 20.10
N THR A 368 7.29 11.49 19.56
CA THR A 368 8.59 12.05 19.98
C THR A 368 9.26 12.81 18.84
#